data_07757826409277656368001d8a8ea51d
#
_entry.id   07757826409277656368001d8a8ea51d
#
_cell.length_a   1.000
_cell.length_b   1.000
_cell.length_c   1.000
_cell.angle_alpha   90.00
_cell.angle_beta   90.00
_cell.angle_gamma   90.00
#
_symmetry.space_group_name_H-M   'P 1'
#
loop_
_entity.id
_entity.type
_entity.pdbx_description
1 polymer ?
#
loop_
_entity_poly.entity_id
_entity_poly.type
_entity_poly.pdbx_seq_one_letter_code
_entity_poly.pdbx_strand_id
1 'polypeptide(L)'
;SDILVGVKVAHFGGRGWESIDRGVEAARLSGSFCLVDQNSKPTRPFNEMLERLRPGDGTTHCFGYGKPMIGNNGKVKQHYIDARARGVKFDVGHGNNSFSFSMAKPALDQGFPPDTISTDMHRMSLHTSRAQMTEVMSKFLAMGMPIQEVVARSTWEPAKWINHAEIGTLTPGASADISVLEFQERPAGLSDSGPTGYRIMQADGRLINQLTIKDGVVKFDYDGLSKDDWSATPETDLDIP
;
A
#
# COMPACT_ATOMS: atom_id res chain seq x y z
N SER A 1 11.08 -11.19 17.52
CA SER A 1 10.48 -12.33 16.78
C SER A 1 10.59 -12.04 15.30
N ASP A 2 11.16 -12.93 14.55
CA ASP A 2 11.37 -12.78 13.09
C ASP A 2 10.06 -13.03 12.29
N ILE A 3 8.98 -13.39 12.99
CA ILE A 3 7.68 -13.69 12.38
C ILE A 3 6.65 -12.59 12.69
N LEU A 4 6.61 -12.09 13.93
CA LEU A 4 5.67 -11.06 14.35
C LEU A 4 6.37 -9.70 14.37
N VAL A 5 6.08 -8.88 13.39
CA VAL A 5 6.72 -7.56 13.18
C VAL A 5 5.95 -6.39 13.79
N GLY A 6 4.66 -6.58 14.10
CA GLY A 6 3.81 -5.51 14.62
C GLY A 6 2.47 -5.99 15.15
N VAL A 7 1.71 -5.07 15.70
CA VAL A 7 0.35 -5.30 16.22
C VAL A 7 -0.65 -4.56 15.32
N LYS A 8 -1.66 -5.26 14.80
CA LYS A 8 -2.75 -4.62 14.05
C LYS A 8 -4.01 -4.51 14.92
N VAL A 9 -4.58 -3.30 14.99
CA VAL A 9 -5.90 -3.04 15.59
C VAL A 9 -6.89 -2.74 14.46
N ALA A 10 -7.83 -3.65 14.25
CA ALA A 10 -8.76 -3.57 13.12
C ALA A 10 -10.21 -3.85 13.53
N HIS A 11 -11.15 -3.19 12.84
CA HIS A 11 -12.58 -3.49 12.84
C HIS A 11 -13.28 -3.51 14.20
N PHE A 12 -12.71 -2.86 15.23
CA PHE A 12 -13.37 -2.79 16.54
C PHE A 12 -14.65 -1.96 16.47
N GLY A 13 -15.79 -2.61 16.71
CA GLY A 13 -17.13 -1.99 16.65
C GLY A 13 -17.54 -1.28 17.94
N GLY A 14 -16.86 -1.51 19.07
CA GLY A 14 -17.19 -0.95 20.37
C GLY A 14 -16.99 0.56 20.51
N ARG A 15 -17.36 1.11 21.66
CA ARG A 15 -17.12 2.51 22.04
C ARG A 15 -15.79 2.64 22.77
N GLY A 16 -15.23 3.87 22.80
CA GLY A 16 -14.02 4.18 23.54
C GLY A 16 -12.74 3.73 22.86
N TRP A 17 -11.65 3.86 23.57
CA TRP A 17 -10.27 3.76 23.04
C TRP A 17 -9.55 2.46 23.41
N GLU A 18 -10.16 1.61 24.22
CA GLU A 18 -9.54 0.44 24.81
C GLU A 18 -8.81 -0.45 23.80
N SER A 19 -9.41 -0.68 22.62
CA SER A 19 -8.76 -1.52 21.61
C SER A 19 -7.47 -0.90 21.06
N ILE A 20 -7.45 0.41 20.89
CA ILE A 20 -6.27 1.14 20.38
C ILE A 20 -5.23 1.24 21.49
N ASP A 21 -5.62 1.66 22.69
CA ASP A 21 -4.72 1.79 23.83
C ASP A 21 -4.02 0.47 24.16
N ARG A 22 -4.75 -0.66 24.14
CA ARG A 22 -4.18 -2.00 24.33
C ARG A 22 -3.28 -2.42 23.17
N GLY A 23 -3.66 -2.09 21.92
CA GLY A 23 -2.82 -2.39 20.76
C GLY A 23 -1.49 -1.62 20.79
N VAL A 24 -1.54 -0.34 21.11
CA VAL A 24 -0.34 0.51 21.27
C VAL A 24 0.53 0.01 22.42
N GLU A 25 -0.07 -0.37 23.55
CA GLU A 25 0.66 -0.90 24.69
C GLU A 25 1.30 -2.26 24.37
N ALA A 26 0.57 -3.17 23.70
CA ALA A 26 1.12 -4.46 23.27
C ALA A 26 2.31 -4.26 22.32
N ALA A 27 2.20 -3.32 21.36
CA ALA A 27 3.28 -2.97 20.46
C ALA A 27 4.49 -2.39 21.23
N ARG A 28 4.26 -1.54 22.25
CA ARG A 28 5.31 -1.01 23.10
C ARG A 28 6.04 -2.11 23.87
N LEU A 29 5.30 -3.03 24.47
CA LEU A 29 5.86 -4.14 25.25
C LEU A 29 6.64 -5.16 24.39
N SER A 30 6.23 -5.35 23.14
CA SER A 30 6.92 -6.24 22.20
C SER A 30 8.05 -5.56 21.42
N GLY A 31 8.31 -4.26 21.63
CA GLY A 31 9.31 -3.52 20.87
C GLY A 31 8.97 -3.34 19.39
N SER A 32 7.66 -3.38 19.06
CA SER A 32 7.15 -3.30 17.69
C SER A 32 6.28 -2.04 17.45
N PHE A 33 5.74 -1.88 16.25
CA PHE A 33 4.80 -0.82 15.91
C PHE A 33 3.34 -1.30 16.02
N CYS A 34 2.42 -0.34 16.14
CA CYS A 34 0.98 -0.56 16.05
C CYS A 34 0.44 0.01 14.73
N LEU A 35 -0.27 -0.81 13.95
CA LEU A 35 -1.01 -0.38 12.76
C LEU A 35 -2.50 -0.32 13.07
N VAL A 36 -3.10 0.88 13.00
CA VAL A 36 -4.53 1.06 13.28
C VAL A 36 -5.33 1.15 12.00
N ASP A 37 -6.29 0.24 11.88
CA ASP A 37 -7.28 0.18 10.81
C ASP A 37 -8.67 0.45 11.38
N GLN A 38 -8.96 1.71 11.61
CA GLN A 38 -10.25 2.15 12.12
C GLN A 38 -10.71 3.46 11.46
N ASN A 39 -11.97 3.49 11.09
CA ASN A 39 -12.61 4.71 10.60
C ASN A 39 -12.96 5.65 11.75
N SER A 40 -13.00 6.95 11.46
CA SER A 40 -13.53 7.95 12.37
C SER A 40 -14.98 7.66 12.71
N LYS A 41 -15.32 7.85 13.98
CA LYS A 41 -16.71 7.77 14.50
C LYS A 41 -16.95 8.93 15.46
N PRO A 42 -18.19 9.36 15.67
CA PRO A 42 -18.48 10.43 16.64
C PRO A 42 -17.94 10.15 18.05
N THR A 43 -17.90 8.88 18.46
CA THR A 43 -17.36 8.43 19.75
C THR A 43 -15.85 8.17 19.75
N ARG A 44 -15.22 8.29 18.59
CA ARG A 44 -13.77 8.10 18.36
C ARG A 44 -13.33 9.01 17.21
N PRO A 45 -13.20 10.30 17.44
CA PRO A 45 -12.72 11.25 16.44
C PRO A 45 -11.31 10.88 15.96
N PHE A 46 -11.05 11.06 14.67
CA PHE A 46 -9.79 10.60 14.06
C PHE A 46 -8.56 11.38 14.59
N ASN A 47 -8.71 12.67 14.87
CA ASN A 47 -7.65 13.47 15.48
C ASN A 47 -7.22 12.91 16.84
N GLU A 48 -8.17 12.54 17.71
CA GLU A 48 -7.86 11.94 19.00
C GLU A 48 -7.24 10.53 18.87
N MET A 49 -7.61 9.80 17.82
CA MET A 49 -6.96 8.52 17.50
C MET A 49 -5.48 8.73 17.14
N LEU A 50 -5.17 9.73 16.31
CA LEU A 50 -3.80 10.04 15.94
C LEU A 50 -2.94 10.47 17.14
N GLU A 51 -3.52 11.16 18.13
CA GLU A 51 -2.83 11.57 19.35
C GLU A 51 -2.37 10.38 20.22
N ARG A 52 -3.03 9.23 20.11
CA ARG A 52 -2.71 7.99 20.84
C ARG A 52 -1.55 7.21 20.21
N LEU A 53 -1.23 7.50 18.95
CA LEU A 53 -0.15 6.81 18.22
C LEU A 53 1.21 7.39 18.58
N ARG A 54 2.17 6.50 18.79
CA ARG A 54 3.58 6.81 19.07
C ARG A 54 4.35 7.06 17.78
N PRO A 55 5.53 7.67 17.81
CA PRO A 55 6.48 7.62 16.72
C PRO A 55 6.71 6.19 16.25
N GLY A 56 6.58 5.94 14.94
CA GLY A 56 6.69 4.60 14.36
C GLY A 56 5.38 3.80 14.28
N ASP A 57 4.36 4.13 15.08
CA ASP A 57 3.01 3.60 14.86
C ASP A 57 2.39 4.22 13.61
N GLY A 58 1.35 3.59 13.08
CA GLY A 58 0.71 4.12 11.88
C GLY A 58 -0.77 3.80 11.74
N THR A 59 -1.37 4.39 10.73
CA THR A 59 -2.74 4.13 10.32
C THR A 59 -2.79 3.78 8.84
N THR A 60 -3.56 2.75 8.49
CA THR A 60 -3.84 2.40 7.09
C THR A 60 -5.10 3.12 6.58
N HIS A 61 -5.39 3.00 5.30
CA HIS A 61 -6.51 3.66 4.61
C HIS A 61 -6.46 5.19 4.72
N CYS A 62 -5.27 5.79 4.63
CA CYS A 62 -5.08 7.23 4.89
C CYS A 62 -5.84 8.13 3.89
N PHE A 63 -6.16 7.65 2.70
CA PHE A 63 -6.95 8.36 1.69
C PHE A 63 -8.39 7.89 1.59
N GLY A 64 -8.88 7.16 2.59
CA GLY A 64 -10.24 6.67 2.67
C GLY A 64 -11.24 7.72 3.14
N TYR A 65 -12.50 7.58 2.72
CA TYR A 65 -13.59 8.48 3.14
C TYR A 65 -13.88 8.44 4.65
N GLY A 66 -13.63 7.30 5.29
CA GLY A 66 -13.78 7.16 6.75
C GLY A 66 -12.75 7.97 7.56
N LYS A 67 -11.76 8.55 6.90
CA LYS A 67 -10.67 9.33 7.47
C LYS A 67 -10.41 10.57 6.59
N PRO A 68 -11.36 11.52 6.50
CA PRO A 68 -11.26 12.60 5.53
C PRO A 68 -10.06 13.50 5.83
N MET A 69 -8.97 13.29 5.09
CA MET A 69 -7.70 14.02 5.23
C MET A 69 -7.81 15.47 4.76
N ILE A 70 -8.58 15.69 3.69
CA ILE A 70 -8.78 17.01 3.11
C ILE A 70 -9.98 17.68 3.76
N GLY A 71 -9.78 18.89 4.24
CA GLY A 71 -10.83 19.72 4.82
C GLY A 71 -11.70 20.41 3.76
N ASN A 72 -12.78 21.06 4.19
CA ASN A 72 -13.68 21.83 3.31
C ASN A 72 -12.97 23.00 2.61
N ASN A 73 -11.85 23.45 3.15
CA ASN A 73 -10.98 24.49 2.57
C ASN A 73 -9.99 23.95 1.52
N GLY A 74 -10.09 22.67 1.17
CA GLY A 74 -9.18 21.99 0.24
C GLY A 74 -7.79 21.69 0.80
N LYS A 75 -7.53 21.94 2.08
CA LYS A 75 -6.21 21.73 2.69
C LYS A 75 -6.15 20.41 3.46
N VAL A 76 -4.94 19.84 3.55
CA VAL A 76 -4.64 18.76 4.49
C VAL A 76 -4.91 19.27 5.91
N LYS A 77 -5.71 18.53 6.67
CA LYS A 77 -6.08 18.92 8.04
C LYS A 77 -4.87 18.90 8.96
N GLN A 78 -4.80 19.89 9.85
CA GLN A 78 -3.63 20.12 10.71
C GLN A 78 -3.23 18.89 11.53
N HIS A 79 -4.18 18.15 12.09
CA HIS A 79 -3.89 16.96 12.90
C HIS A 79 -3.16 15.82 12.12
N TYR A 80 -3.26 15.76 10.79
CA TYR A 80 -2.45 14.86 9.97
C TYR A 80 -1.00 15.34 9.90
N ILE A 81 -0.81 16.64 9.69
CA ILE A 81 0.52 17.28 9.65
C ILE A 81 1.23 17.10 10.99
N ASP A 82 0.53 17.38 12.09
CA ASP A 82 1.07 17.25 13.45
C ASP A 82 1.43 15.80 13.80
N ALA A 83 0.56 14.85 13.41
CA ALA A 83 0.82 13.42 13.63
C ALA A 83 2.07 12.96 12.85
N ARG A 84 2.21 13.37 11.57
CA ARG A 84 3.41 13.08 10.78
C ARG A 84 4.66 13.69 11.41
N ALA A 85 4.58 14.92 11.87
CA ALA A 85 5.71 15.59 12.55
C ALA A 85 6.16 14.85 13.82
N ARG A 86 5.23 14.13 14.49
CA ARG A 86 5.54 13.24 15.62
C ARG A 86 6.10 11.88 15.19
N GLY A 87 6.13 11.56 13.90
CA GLY A 87 6.62 10.28 13.38
C GLY A 87 5.55 9.20 13.20
N VAL A 88 4.26 9.55 13.22
CA VAL A 88 3.16 8.64 12.85
C VAL A 88 3.20 8.39 11.36
N LYS A 89 3.03 7.12 10.95
CA LYS A 89 3.06 6.65 9.57
C LYS A 89 1.67 6.55 8.95
N PHE A 90 1.60 6.83 7.65
CA PHE A 90 0.36 6.81 6.88
C PHE A 90 0.48 5.83 5.72
N ASP A 91 -0.26 4.73 5.81
CA ASP A 91 -0.30 3.68 4.80
C ASP A 91 -1.55 3.82 3.91
N VAL A 92 -1.41 3.50 2.63
CA VAL A 92 -2.49 3.58 1.64
C VAL A 92 -3.60 2.58 1.93
N GLY A 93 -3.27 1.30 2.08
CA GLY A 93 -4.27 0.25 2.28
C GLY A 93 -5.45 0.41 1.32
N HIS A 94 -5.24 0.32 0.02
CA HIS A 94 -6.21 0.72 -1.02
C HIS A 94 -7.61 0.12 -0.83
N GLY A 95 -7.68 -1.18 -0.58
CA GLY A 95 -8.89 -1.93 -0.27
C GLY A 95 -10.09 -1.67 -1.20
N ASN A 96 -11.25 -1.93 -0.62
CA ASN A 96 -12.55 -1.56 -1.20
C ASN A 96 -13.20 -0.50 -0.30
N ASN A 97 -13.55 0.68 -0.81
CA ASN A 97 -14.03 1.88 -0.09
C ASN A 97 -12.96 2.64 0.72
N SER A 98 -11.69 2.37 0.54
CA SER A 98 -10.62 2.93 1.38
C SER A 98 -9.64 3.83 0.64
N PHE A 99 -9.87 4.11 -0.64
CA PHE A 99 -9.05 4.99 -1.46
C PHE A 99 -9.88 5.94 -2.31
N SER A 100 -9.55 7.22 -2.29
CA SER A 100 -10.21 8.26 -3.07
C SER A 100 -9.22 9.20 -3.72
N PHE A 101 -9.35 9.45 -5.02
CA PHE A 101 -8.57 10.47 -5.72
C PHE A 101 -8.78 11.87 -5.16
N SER A 102 -10.00 12.19 -4.66
CA SER A 102 -10.27 13.50 -4.06
C SER A 102 -9.60 13.71 -2.70
N MET A 103 -9.07 12.65 -2.08
CA MET A 103 -8.22 12.75 -0.89
C MET A 103 -6.74 12.68 -1.29
N ALA A 104 -6.37 11.70 -2.11
CA ALA A 104 -4.97 11.42 -2.44
C ALA A 104 -4.33 12.56 -3.27
N LYS A 105 -4.96 12.97 -4.38
CA LYS A 105 -4.36 13.97 -5.26
C LYS A 105 -4.10 15.32 -4.57
N PRO A 106 -5.08 15.95 -3.88
CA PRO A 106 -4.80 17.19 -3.14
C PRO A 106 -3.78 17.04 -2.00
N ALA A 107 -3.67 15.85 -1.38
CA ALA A 107 -2.66 15.59 -0.38
C ALA A 107 -1.26 15.57 -1.01
N LEU A 108 -1.07 14.87 -2.13
CA LEU A 108 0.19 14.84 -2.87
C LEU A 108 0.60 16.24 -3.31
N ASP A 109 -0.32 17.04 -3.88
CA ASP A 109 -0.07 18.40 -4.34
C ASP A 109 0.36 19.35 -3.22
N GLN A 110 0.03 19.04 -1.97
CA GLN A 110 0.41 19.78 -0.78
C GLN A 110 1.64 19.18 -0.06
N GLY A 111 2.36 18.24 -0.69
CA GLY A 111 3.54 17.63 -0.11
C GLY A 111 3.25 16.64 1.02
N PHE A 112 2.06 16.02 0.98
CA PHE A 112 1.68 14.98 1.95
C PHE A 112 1.52 13.61 1.26
N PRO A 113 2.61 12.97 0.78
CA PRO A 113 2.56 11.63 0.22
C PRO A 113 2.32 10.59 1.33
N PRO A 114 1.84 9.37 1.01
CA PRO A 114 1.77 8.28 1.99
C PRO A 114 3.19 7.81 2.34
N ASP A 115 3.39 7.24 3.53
CA ASP A 115 4.65 6.60 3.87
C ASP A 115 4.82 5.27 3.13
N THR A 116 3.76 4.49 2.99
CA THR A 116 3.76 3.21 2.27
C THR A 116 2.57 3.11 1.31
N ILE A 117 2.78 2.42 0.20
CA ILE A 117 1.75 2.07 -0.79
C ILE A 117 1.46 0.59 -0.66
N SER A 118 0.25 0.26 -0.24
CA SER A 118 -0.22 -1.10 -0.02
C SER A 118 -1.61 -1.33 -0.60
N THR A 119 -1.98 -2.58 -0.77
CA THR A 119 -3.17 -2.97 -1.53
C THR A 119 -4.40 -3.22 -0.67
N ASP A 120 -4.26 -3.74 0.54
CA ASP A 120 -5.37 -4.35 1.28
C ASP A 120 -6.21 -5.26 0.38
N MET A 121 -5.53 -6.11 -0.40
CA MET A 121 -6.17 -6.95 -1.39
C MET A 121 -6.95 -8.07 -0.72
N HIS A 122 -8.22 -8.11 -1.01
CA HIS A 122 -9.13 -9.17 -0.62
C HIS A 122 -10.13 -9.46 -1.76
N ARG A 123 -10.96 -10.49 -1.62
CA ARG A 123 -11.85 -10.93 -2.69
C ARG A 123 -12.65 -9.79 -3.34
N MET A 124 -13.25 -8.91 -2.54
CA MET A 124 -14.06 -7.81 -3.08
C MET A 124 -13.18 -6.77 -3.79
N SER A 125 -12.08 -6.34 -3.17
CA SER A 125 -11.21 -5.30 -3.75
C SER A 125 -10.48 -5.77 -5.01
N LEU A 126 -10.24 -7.07 -5.17
CA LEU A 126 -9.68 -7.62 -6.40
C LEU A 126 -10.63 -7.47 -7.59
N HIS A 127 -11.92 -7.76 -7.39
CA HIS A 127 -12.90 -7.75 -8.47
C HIS A 127 -13.52 -6.38 -8.73
N THR A 128 -13.64 -5.52 -7.72
CA THR A 128 -14.36 -4.25 -7.83
C THR A 128 -13.44 -3.06 -8.04
N SER A 129 -12.45 -2.87 -7.19
CA SER A 129 -11.57 -1.69 -7.19
C SER A 129 -10.17 -1.93 -7.78
N ARG A 130 -9.94 -3.14 -8.30
CA ARG A 130 -8.65 -3.56 -8.86
C ARG A 130 -7.47 -3.20 -7.94
N ALA A 131 -7.55 -3.63 -6.67
CA ALA A 131 -6.53 -3.36 -5.66
C ALA A 131 -5.30 -4.28 -5.82
N GLN A 132 -4.85 -4.54 -7.05
CA GLN A 132 -3.58 -5.19 -7.34
C GLN A 132 -2.44 -4.18 -7.18
N MET A 133 -1.24 -4.63 -6.79
CA MET A 133 -0.13 -3.72 -6.51
C MET A 133 0.21 -2.82 -7.71
N THR A 134 0.35 -3.39 -8.90
CA THR A 134 0.66 -2.63 -10.12
C THR A 134 -0.42 -1.60 -10.46
N GLU A 135 -1.69 -1.92 -10.23
CA GLU A 135 -2.80 -0.98 -10.44
C GLU A 135 -2.78 0.15 -9.41
N VAL A 136 -2.49 -0.15 -8.13
CA VAL A 136 -2.37 0.89 -7.09
C VAL A 136 -1.17 1.79 -7.36
N MET A 137 -0.01 1.22 -7.71
CA MET A 137 1.19 1.98 -8.10
C MET A 137 0.90 2.89 -9.30
N SER A 138 0.18 2.40 -10.31
CA SER A 138 -0.21 3.18 -11.49
C SER A 138 -1.06 4.40 -11.15
N LYS A 139 -1.92 4.32 -10.13
CA LYS A 139 -2.72 5.46 -9.66
C LYS A 139 -1.82 6.59 -9.11
N PHE A 140 -0.77 6.23 -8.37
CA PHE A 140 0.18 7.23 -7.86
C PHE A 140 1.02 7.85 -8.97
N LEU A 141 1.42 7.08 -9.99
CA LEU A 141 2.06 7.62 -11.19
C LEU A 141 1.14 8.62 -11.92
N ALA A 142 -0.11 8.24 -12.16
CA ALA A 142 -1.11 9.09 -12.80
C ALA A 142 -1.41 10.38 -12.02
N MET A 143 -1.24 10.36 -10.69
CA MET A 143 -1.34 11.56 -9.85
C MET A 143 -0.06 12.42 -9.84
N GLY A 144 1.01 12.00 -10.54
CA GLY A 144 2.25 12.76 -10.68
C GLY A 144 3.35 12.41 -9.68
N MET A 145 3.23 11.31 -8.93
CA MET A 145 4.33 10.83 -8.09
C MET A 145 5.43 10.21 -8.97
N PRO A 146 6.71 10.59 -8.80
CA PRO A 146 7.81 9.97 -9.54
C PRO A 146 7.89 8.46 -9.35
N ILE A 147 8.28 7.72 -10.40
CA ILE A 147 8.36 6.24 -10.35
C ILE A 147 9.25 5.74 -9.21
N GLN A 148 10.37 6.42 -8.94
CA GLN A 148 11.30 6.08 -7.87
C GLN A 148 10.62 6.14 -6.50
N GLU A 149 9.78 7.16 -6.26
CA GLU A 149 9.01 7.32 -5.04
C GLU A 149 7.92 6.25 -4.92
N VAL A 150 7.23 5.95 -6.02
CA VAL A 150 6.21 4.88 -6.03
C VAL A 150 6.83 3.54 -5.70
N VAL A 151 7.96 3.21 -6.32
CA VAL A 151 8.69 1.94 -6.05
C VAL A 151 9.19 1.92 -4.62
N ALA A 152 9.87 2.96 -4.14
CA ALA A 152 10.40 3.00 -2.78
C ALA A 152 9.30 2.80 -1.72
N ARG A 153 8.13 3.46 -1.89
CA ARG A 153 6.99 3.35 -0.97
C ARG A 153 6.24 2.01 -1.07
N SER A 154 6.51 1.24 -2.12
CA SER A 154 5.94 -0.10 -2.31
C SER A 154 6.91 -1.23 -1.91
N THR A 155 8.17 -0.93 -1.62
CA THR A 155 9.24 -1.91 -1.37
C THR A 155 10.09 -1.55 -0.16
N TRP A 156 10.98 -0.57 -0.29
CA TRP A 156 11.97 -0.19 0.70
C TRP A 156 11.37 0.45 1.96
N GLU A 157 10.42 1.38 1.81
CA GLU A 157 9.81 2.07 2.95
C GLU A 157 8.99 1.13 3.85
N PRO A 158 8.13 0.22 3.31
CA PRO A 158 7.48 -0.77 4.15
C PRO A 158 8.48 -1.74 4.79
N ALA A 159 9.53 -2.18 4.09
CA ALA A 159 10.58 -3.05 4.65
C ALA A 159 11.27 -2.40 5.85
N LYS A 160 11.64 -1.12 5.74
CA LYS A 160 12.19 -0.33 6.85
C LYS A 160 11.21 -0.21 8.01
N TRP A 161 9.94 0.04 7.72
CA TRP A 161 8.93 0.21 8.77
C TRP A 161 8.74 -1.05 9.61
N ILE A 162 8.79 -2.23 8.99
CA ILE A 162 8.71 -3.51 9.69
C ILE A 162 10.07 -4.00 10.22
N ASN A 163 11.13 -3.19 10.09
CA ASN A 163 12.50 -3.49 10.51
C ASN A 163 13.10 -4.75 9.84
N HIS A 164 12.82 -4.93 8.53
CA HIS A 164 13.34 -5.99 7.66
C HIS A 164 14.08 -5.40 6.47
N ALA A 165 15.23 -4.77 6.71
CA ALA A 165 16.02 -4.10 5.68
C ALA A 165 16.66 -5.08 4.66
N GLU A 166 16.62 -6.37 4.92
CA GLU A 166 17.09 -7.44 4.02
C GLU A 166 16.10 -7.74 2.87
N ILE A 167 14.89 -7.18 2.92
CA ILE A 167 13.89 -7.24 1.86
C ILE A 167 13.63 -5.85 1.27
N GLY A 168 12.90 -5.79 0.14
CA GLY A 168 12.55 -4.52 -0.50
C GLY A 168 13.72 -3.80 -1.18
N THR A 169 14.84 -4.49 -1.42
CA THR A 169 16.06 -3.99 -2.04
C THR A 169 16.64 -5.00 -3.04
N LEU A 170 17.38 -4.52 -4.04
CA LEU A 170 18.14 -5.33 -4.99
C LEU A 170 19.64 -5.39 -4.65
N THR A 171 20.01 -5.05 -3.43
CA THR A 171 21.41 -5.11 -2.98
C THR A 171 21.91 -6.55 -2.99
N PRO A 172 23.11 -6.84 -3.53
CA PRO A 172 23.69 -8.19 -3.50
C PRO A 172 23.70 -8.75 -2.06
N GLY A 173 23.20 -9.98 -1.89
CA GLY A 173 23.04 -10.62 -0.58
C GLY A 173 21.66 -10.46 0.05
N ALA A 174 20.79 -9.59 -0.47
CA ALA A 174 19.37 -9.52 -0.08
C ALA A 174 18.58 -10.71 -0.63
N SER A 175 17.33 -10.89 -0.14
CA SER A 175 16.40 -11.87 -0.69
C SER A 175 16.18 -11.63 -2.18
N ALA A 176 16.26 -12.70 -2.98
CA ALA A 176 16.03 -12.63 -4.43
C ALA A 176 14.53 -12.63 -4.74
N ASP A 177 13.82 -11.63 -4.20
CA ASP A 177 12.40 -11.37 -4.41
C ASP A 177 12.27 -10.17 -5.35
N ILE A 178 12.03 -10.43 -6.64
CA ILE A 178 12.13 -9.42 -7.68
C ILE A 178 10.86 -9.41 -8.52
N SER A 179 10.32 -8.21 -8.78
CA SER A 179 9.28 -8.00 -9.78
C SER A 179 9.84 -7.15 -10.93
N VAL A 180 9.67 -7.63 -12.15
CA VAL A 180 9.97 -6.86 -13.37
C VAL A 180 8.67 -6.26 -13.87
N LEU A 181 8.62 -4.93 -13.92
CA LEU A 181 7.44 -4.18 -14.29
C LEU A 181 7.67 -3.45 -15.62
N GLU A 182 6.68 -3.49 -16.48
CA GLU A 182 6.61 -2.70 -17.71
C GLU A 182 5.62 -1.55 -17.52
N PHE A 183 5.98 -0.34 -17.95
CA PHE A 183 5.00 0.74 -18.10
C PHE A 183 4.45 0.70 -19.52
N GLN A 184 3.20 0.25 -19.65
CA GLN A 184 2.51 0.23 -20.95
C GLN A 184 1.91 1.59 -21.25
N GLU A 185 2.47 2.28 -22.24
CA GLU A 185 2.02 3.58 -22.76
C GLU A 185 0.78 3.40 -23.63
N ARG A 186 -0.38 3.36 -22.99
CA ARG A 186 -1.70 3.35 -23.67
C ARG A 186 -2.75 3.98 -22.75
N PRO A 187 -3.77 4.65 -23.30
CA PRO A 187 -4.85 5.21 -22.50
C PRO A 187 -5.44 4.18 -21.53
N ALA A 188 -5.50 4.51 -20.25
CA ALA A 188 -5.95 3.64 -19.19
C ALA A 188 -6.88 4.37 -18.22
N GLY A 189 -8.02 3.76 -17.93
CA GLY A 189 -8.90 4.21 -16.85
C GLY A 189 -8.50 3.54 -15.55
N LEU A 190 -8.10 4.32 -14.53
CA LEU A 190 -7.74 3.87 -13.19
C LEU A 190 -8.88 4.22 -12.23
N SER A 191 -9.45 3.23 -11.55
CA SER A 191 -10.60 3.44 -10.66
C SER A 191 -10.16 3.74 -9.24
N ASP A 192 -10.83 4.70 -8.56
CA ASP A 192 -10.77 4.76 -7.09
C ASP A 192 -11.66 3.67 -6.46
N SER A 193 -11.71 3.63 -5.14
CA SER A 193 -12.54 2.68 -4.39
C SER A 193 -13.50 3.40 -3.45
N GLY A 194 -14.11 4.48 -3.92
CA GLY A 194 -15.01 5.30 -3.11
C GLY A 194 -16.38 4.67 -2.83
N PRO A 195 -17.07 5.09 -1.78
CA PRO A 195 -18.38 4.55 -1.37
C PRO A 195 -19.51 4.94 -2.30
N THR A 196 -19.34 5.96 -3.13
CA THR A 196 -20.35 6.48 -4.06
C THR A 196 -20.26 5.91 -5.47
N GLY A 197 -19.51 4.85 -5.65
CA GLY A 197 -19.15 4.26 -6.94
C GLY A 197 -17.69 4.57 -7.30
N TYR A 198 -17.21 3.85 -8.29
CA TYR A 198 -15.84 3.99 -8.75
C TYR A 198 -15.72 5.17 -9.70
N ARG A 199 -14.89 6.14 -9.34
CA ARG A 199 -14.54 7.24 -10.25
C ARG A 199 -13.28 6.85 -11.00
N ILE A 200 -13.21 7.27 -12.25
CA ILE A 200 -12.10 6.92 -13.13
C ILE A 200 -11.19 8.13 -13.33
N MET A 201 -9.91 7.94 -13.07
CA MET A 201 -8.86 8.85 -13.51
C MET A 201 -8.31 8.34 -14.83
N GLN A 202 -8.29 9.19 -15.85
CA GLN A 202 -7.63 8.87 -17.11
C GLN A 202 -6.13 9.01 -16.95
N ALA A 203 -5.39 8.05 -17.48
CA ALA A 203 -3.94 7.99 -17.42
C ALA A 203 -3.37 7.62 -18.79
N ASP A 204 -2.14 8.04 -19.07
CA ASP A 204 -1.45 7.75 -20.33
C ASP A 204 -0.91 6.30 -20.37
N GLY A 205 -0.89 5.63 -19.23
CA GLY A 205 -0.41 4.25 -19.14
C GLY A 205 -0.65 3.62 -17.78
N ARG A 206 -0.20 2.38 -17.67
CA ARG A 206 -0.20 1.62 -16.39
C ARG A 206 0.97 0.67 -16.30
N LEU A 207 1.33 0.30 -15.07
CA LEU A 207 2.29 -0.76 -14.80
C LEU A 207 1.65 -2.14 -14.98
N ILE A 208 2.39 -3.01 -15.65
CA ILE A 208 2.06 -4.44 -15.80
C ILE A 208 3.22 -5.24 -15.20
N ASN A 209 2.88 -6.30 -14.47
CA ASN A 209 3.88 -7.24 -13.99
C ASN A 209 4.27 -8.21 -15.10
N GLN A 210 5.53 -8.18 -15.51
CA GLN A 210 6.07 -9.05 -16.54
C GLN A 210 6.67 -10.33 -15.96
N LEU A 211 7.38 -10.20 -14.84
CA LEU A 211 8.03 -11.34 -14.20
C LEU A 211 7.99 -11.19 -12.68
N THR A 212 7.78 -12.30 -11.98
CA THR A 212 7.96 -12.35 -10.52
C THR A 212 8.92 -13.48 -10.17
N ILE A 213 9.95 -13.12 -9.44
CA ILE A 213 10.92 -14.04 -8.86
C ILE A 213 10.73 -14.03 -7.34
N LYS A 214 10.66 -15.21 -6.73
CA LYS A 214 10.60 -15.39 -5.27
C LYS A 214 11.67 -16.38 -4.85
N ASP A 215 12.54 -15.96 -3.93
CA ASP A 215 13.68 -16.74 -3.46
C ASP A 215 14.57 -17.25 -4.64
N GLY A 216 14.77 -16.41 -5.65
CA GLY A 216 15.54 -16.73 -6.85
C GLY A 216 14.82 -17.64 -7.86
N VAL A 217 13.57 -18.01 -7.61
CA VAL A 217 12.78 -18.90 -8.50
C VAL A 217 11.68 -18.10 -9.21
N VAL A 218 11.61 -18.21 -10.52
CA VAL A 218 10.53 -17.59 -11.32
C VAL A 218 9.21 -18.22 -10.92
N LYS A 219 8.25 -17.36 -10.49
CA LYS A 219 6.89 -17.78 -10.08
C LYS A 219 5.80 -17.32 -11.03
N PHE A 220 6.08 -16.27 -11.79
CA PHE A 220 5.18 -15.75 -12.80
C PHE A 220 6.03 -15.17 -13.93
N ASP A 221 5.64 -15.44 -15.16
CA ASP A 221 6.28 -14.97 -16.38
C ASP A 221 5.20 -14.73 -17.43
N TYR A 222 4.90 -13.45 -17.67
CA TYR A 222 3.76 -13.06 -18.51
C TYR A 222 4.00 -13.37 -19.99
N ASP A 223 5.16 -12.99 -20.50
CA ASP A 223 5.51 -13.10 -21.92
C ASP A 223 6.69 -14.09 -22.18
N GLY A 224 6.98 -14.96 -21.22
CA GLY A 224 8.04 -15.97 -21.37
C GLY A 224 9.45 -15.40 -21.35
N LEU A 225 9.71 -14.28 -20.66
CA LEU A 225 11.03 -13.65 -20.57
C LEU A 225 12.12 -14.56 -20.01
N SER A 226 11.73 -15.58 -19.23
CA SER A 226 12.64 -16.55 -18.63
C SER A 226 12.73 -17.84 -19.42
N LYS A 227 12.11 -17.94 -20.58
CA LYS A 227 12.04 -19.14 -21.42
C LYS A 227 12.85 -18.99 -22.68
N ASP A 228 13.43 -20.09 -23.12
CA ASP A 228 14.02 -20.18 -24.45
C ASP A 228 12.93 -20.18 -25.52
N ASP A 229 13.28 -19.75 -26.72
CA ASP A 229 12.43 -19.88 -27.89
C ASP A 229 12.09 -21.37 -28.12
N TRP A 230 10.85 -21.65 -28.53
CA TRP A 230 10.37 -23.02 -28.77
C TRP A 230 11.27 -23.83 -29.72
N SER A 231 11.91 -23.15 -30.66
CA SER A 231 12.81 -23.80 -31.63
C SER A 231 14.15 -24.21 -31.04
N ALA A 232 14.53 -23.66 -29.88
CA ALA A 232 15.74 -24.04 -29.15
C ALA A 232 15.53 -25.23 -28.21
N THR A 233 14.27 -25.64 -27.97
CA THR A 233 13.93 -26.77 -27.08
C THR A 233 13.47 -27.96 -27.95
N PRO A 234 14.26 -29.05 -28.09
CA PRO A 234 13.84 -30.22 -28.84
C PRO A 234 12.58 -30.88 -28.24
N GLU A 235 11.62 -31.22 -29.09
CA GLU A 235 10.37 -31.91 -28.67
C GLU A 235 10.59 -33.36 -28.17
N THR A 236 11.85 -33.85 -28.13
CA THR A 236 12.17 -35.27 -28.01
C THR A 236 12.14 -35.86 -26.59
N ASP A 237 11.86 -35.04 -25.56
CA ASP A 237 11.82 -35.53 -24.17
C ASP A 237 10.52 -35.18 -23.42
N LEU A 238 9.39 -35.29 -24.11
CA LEU A 238 8.12 -35.33 -23.41
C LEU A 238 7.87 -36.75 -22.92
N ASP A 239 8.52 -37.18 -21.83
CA ASP A 239 8.04 -38.23 -20.98
C ASP A 239 6.70 -37.75 -20.36
N ILE A 240 5.62 -37.98 -21.07
CA ILE A 240 4.27 -37.84 -20.53
C ILE A 240 4.04 -39.08 -19.67
N PRO A 241 3.91 -38.95 -18.34
CA PRO A 241 3.61 -40.09 -17.46
C PRO A 241 2.22 -40.67 -17.71
#